data_74aba17fb744ce94dac24f70dbe5abe6
#
_entry.id   74aba17fb744ce94dac24f70dbe5abe6
#
_cell.length_a   1.000
_cell.length_b   1.000
_cell.length_c   1.000
_cell.angle_alpha   90.00
_cell.angle_beta   90.00
_cell.angle_gamma   90.00
#
_symmetry.space_group_name_H-M   'P 1'
#
loop_
_entity.id
_entity.type
_entity.pdbx_description
1 polymer ?
#
loop_
_entity_poly.entity_id
_entity_poly.type
_entity_poly.pdbx_seq_one_letter_code
_entity_poly.pdbx_strand_id
1 'polypeptide(L)' 'MTLLQAHETRLKIKQLTDTLPTLGLIERCEVEDEILELRKLLGEFTQSVQDNEDCEACGS' A
#
# COMPACT_ATOMS: atom_id res chain seq x y z
N MET A 1 10.73 -8.77 2.76
CA MET A 1 10.66 -7.68 1.77
C MET A 1 11.80 -6.73 2.01
N THR A 2 12.48 -6.32 0.97
CA THR A 2 13.58 -5.37 1.08
C THR A 2 13.06 -3.95 0.91
N LEU A 3 13.89 -2.98 1.22
CA LEU A 3 13.52 -1.58 1.02
C LEU A 3 13.23 -1.30 -0.44
N LEU A 4 14.00 -1.90 -1.33
CA LEU A 4 13.76 -1.71 -2.76
C LEU A 4 12.42 -2.27 -3.16
N GLN A 5 12.08 -3.46 -2.67
CA GLN A 5 10.78 -4.05 -2.98
C GLN A 5 9.64 -3.20 -2.43
N ALA A 6 9.83 -2.66 -1.23
CA ALA A 6 8.80 -1.80 -0.66
C ALA A 6 8.60 -0.55 -1.51
N HIS A 7 9.71 0.02 -1.99
CA HIS A 7 9.61 1.19 -2.86
C HIS A 7 8.88 0.86 -4.15
N GLU A 8 9.22 -0.26 -4.77
CA GLU A 8 8.56 -0.67 -6.00
C GLU A 8 7.09 -0.95 -5.77
N THR A 9 6.76 -1.55 -4.64
CA THR A 9 5.36 -1.80 -4.32
C THR A 9 4.58 -0.49 -4.20
N ARG A 10 5.17 0.50 -3.57
CA ARG A 10 4.53 1.81 -3.45
C ARG A 10 4.32 2.45 -4.81
N LEU A 11 5.32 2.36 -5.68
CA LEU A 11 5.18 2.89 -7.02
C LEU A 11 4.06 2.20 -7.76
N LYS A 12 3.97 0.88 -7.61
CA LYS A 12 2.91 0.14 -8.28
C LYS A 12 1.54 0.57 -7.77
N ILE A 13 1.41 0.74 -6.46
CA ILE A 13 0.16 1.21 -5.89
C ILE A 13 -0.21 2.57 -6.49
N LYS A 14 0.75 3.45 -6.59
CA LYS A 14 0.49 4.77 -7.13
C LYS A 14 0.04 4.70 -8.58
N GLN A 15 0.71 3.87 -9.38
CA GLN A 15 0.32 3.71 -10.78
C GLN A 15 -1.08 3.15 -10.90
N LEU A 16 -1.40 2.14 -10.11
CA LEU A 16 -2.74 1.57 -10.14
C LEU A 16 -3.78 2.58 -9.72
N THR A 17 -3.48 3.35 -8.68
CA THR A 17 -4.40 4.38 -8.22
C THR A 17 -4.62 5.44 -9.31
N ASP A 18 -3.57 5.79 -10.02
CA ASP A 18 -3.69 6.79 -11.09
C ASP A 18 -4.56 6.30 -12.23
N THR A 19 -4.60 4.99 -12.48
CA THR A 19 -5.42 4.47 -13.56
C THR A 19 -6.86 4.25 -13.15
N LEU A 20 -7.17 4.25 -11.86
CA LEU A 20 -8.54 3.99 -11.41
C LEU A 20 -9.58 4.85 -12.09
N PRO A 21 -9.39 6.16 -12.21
CA PRO A 21 -10.43 7.00 -12.82
C PRO A 21 -10.70 6.69 -14.28
N THR A 22 -9.77 6.01 -14.95
CA THR A 22 -9.95 5.69 -16.37
C THR A 22 -10.49 4.30 -16.59
N LEU A 23 -10.70 3.53 -15.53
CA LEU A 23 -11.15 2.15 -15.65
C LEU A 23 -12.65 2.05 -15.51
N GLY A 24 -13.20 0.98 -16.09
CA GLY A 24 -14.60 0.68 -15.87
C GLY A 24 -14.85 0.18 -14.46
N LEU A 25 -16.12 0.02 -14.12
CA LEU A 25 -16.49 -0.34 -12.75
C LEU A 25 -15.87 -1.67 -12.34
N ILE A 26 -15.95 -2.67 -13.21
CA ILE A 26 -15.44 -4.00 -12.88
C ILE A 26 -13.93 -3.98 -12.76
N GLU A 27 -13.26 -3.36 -13.72
CA GLU A 27 -11.81 -3.28 -13.68
C GLU A 27 -11.33 -2.51 -12.46
N ARG A 28 -12.06 -1.50 -12.10
CA ARG A 28 -11.70 -0.71 -10.94
C ARG A 28 -11.73 -1.56 -9.68
N CYS A 29 -12.76 -2.39 -9.55
CA CYS A 29 -12.84 -3.27 -8.39
C CYS A 29 -11.65 -4.20 -8.31
N GLU A 30 -11.24 -4.76 -9.44
CA GLU A 30 -10.11 -5.67 -9.46
C GLU A 30 -8.83 -4.95 -9.08
N VAL A 31 -8.63 -3.75 -9.60
CA VAL A 31 -7.44 -2.99 -9.30
C VAL A 31 -7.42 -2.59 -7.82
N GLU A 32 -8.57 -2.21 -7.30
CA GLU A 32 -8.64 -1.84 -5.89
C GLU A 32 -8.28 -3.01 -5.00
N ASP A 33 -8.72 -4.21 -5.37
CA ASP A 33 -8.34 -5.40 -4.62
C ASP A 33 -6.82 -5.56 -4.61
N GLU A 34 -6.21 -5.40 -5.76
CA GLU A 34 -4.77 -5.53 -5.85
C GLU A 34 -4.06 -4.47 -5.00
N ILE A 35 -4.56 -3.25 -5.05
CA ILE A 35 -3.99 -2.19 -4.25
C ILE A 35 -4.07 -2.54 -2.77
N LEU A 36 -5.20 -3.05 -2.33
CA LEU A 36 -5.36 -3.43 -0.94
C LEU A 36 -4.35 -4.48 -0.52
N GLU A 37 -4.12 -5.48 -1.36
CA GLU A 37 -3.15 -6.50 -1.03
C GLU A 37 -1.75 -5.95 -0.94
N LEU A 38 -1.41 -5.08 -1.87
CA LEU A 38 -0.08 -4.46 -1.84
C LEU A 38 0.09 -3.60 -0.60
N ARG A 39 -0.93 -2.86 -0.22
CA ARG A 39 -0.86 -2.05 0.98
C ARG A 39 -0.74 -2.90 2.23
N LYS A 40 -1.38 -4.05 2.22
CA LYS A 40 -1.26 -4.97 3.33
C LYS A 40 0.17 -5.44 3.50
N LEU A 41 0.82 -5.81 2.39
CA LEU A 41 2.21 -6.23 2.44
C LEU A 41 3.10 -5.12 2.98
N LEU A 42 2.88 -3.90 2.52
CA LEU A 42 3.64 -2.77 3.00
C LEU A 42 3.42 -2.53 4.48
N GLY A 43 2.18 -2.67 4.93
CA GLY A 43 1.86 -2.49 6.33
C GLY A 43 2.57 -3.49 7.20
N GLU A 44 2.60 -4.74 6.77
CA GLU A 44 3.30 -5.77 7.53
C GLU A 44 4.79 -5.50 7.59
N PHE A 45 5.36 -5.08 6.47
CA PHE A 45 6.77 -4.76 6.43
C PHE A 45 7.09 -3.59 7.37
N THR A 46 6.27 -2.57 7.32
CA THR A 46 6.47 -1.40 8.15
C THR A 46 6.36 -1.74 9.63
N GLN A 47 5.39 -2.58 9.98
CA GLN A 47 5.23 -2.98 11.36
C GLN A 47 6.41 -3.78 11.86
N SER A 48 6.98 -4.61 11.01
CA SER A 48 8.17 -5.35 11.39
C SER A 48 9.32 -4.43 11.71
N VAL A 49 9.41 -3.30 11.01
CA VAL A 49 10.51 -2.39 11.18
C VAL A 49 10.29 -1.46 12.36
N GLN A 50 9.03 -1.04 12.56
CA GLN A 50 8.75 -0.09 13.57
C GLN A 50 7.80 -0.57 14.56
N ASP A 51 8.16 -1.27 15.50
CA ASP A 51 7.21 -1.83 16.41
C ASP A 51 6.76 -0.87 17.46
N ASN A 52 7.43 0.20 17.68
CA ASN A 52 7.04 1.04 18.77
C ASN A 52 6.59 2.38 18.41
N GLU A 53 6.48 2.72 17.53
CA GLU A 53 6.16 3.99 17.25
C GLU A 53 4.93 4.37 17.46
N ASP A 54 4.50 4.11 17.68
CA ASP A 54 3.54 4.54 17.78
C ASP A 54 3.01 5.12 18.46
N CYS A 55 3.06 5.22 18.94
CA CYS A 55 2.57 5.78 19.48
C CYS A 55 2.31 6.82 19.53
N GLU A 56 2.48 7.16 19.29
CA GLU A 56 2.34 8.14 19.27
C GLU A 56 1.78 8.65 19.39
N ALA A 57 1.68 8.48 19.41
CA ALA A 57 1.30 8.98 19.41
C ALA A 57 0.61 9.32 19.52
N CYS A 58 0.39 9.05 19.55
CA CYS A 58 -0.13 9.40 19.63
C CYS A 58 -0.55 10.14 19.93
N GLY A 59 -0.33 10.15 19.95
CA GLY A 59 -0.59 10.92 20.23
C GLY A 59 -0.91 11.53 20.63
N SER A 60 -1.05 11.50 20.87
CA SER A 60 -1.35 12.11 21.27
C SER A 60 -1.44 12.59 21.56
#